data_f65f484cc8403df1eb1413882ce23f66
#
_entry.id   f65f484cc8403df1eb1413882ce23f66
#
_cell.length_a   1.000
_cell.length_b   1.000
_cell.length_c   1.000
_cell.angle_alpha   90.00
_cell.angle_beta   90.00
_cell.angle_gamma   90.00
#
_symmetry.space_group_name_H-M   'P 1'
#
loop_
_entity.id
_entity.type
_entity.pdbx_description
1 polymer ?
#
loop_
_entity_poly.entity_id
_entity_poly.type
_entity_poly.pdbx_seq_one_letter_code
_entity_poly.pdbx_strand_id
1 'polypeptide(L)'
;MPIKKRNSKLIITIDKVARVINFIFALLLLLSILAGFISPQICWPLALAGLCYSIFLLGNLFFVIYWIARANRFVLVSLACILIGWKPLINTIGFHLRQPADLHKSPGNIRIMTFNVHDFNTELPNRDSSQHAMLQLLKSKQPDVVCFQEYYSWRSDNPYQITDSIKKALGVSYHYFKPFAGTTTYDIGLAIFSRFPIVDTGLISAQQADKELDPGIFCDIRRGKQTFRVYDLHLRSVSFDAVDYEYINQVAAHKQIRLQPTLHIISKLKSAFTDRSDQVKLLRHHVLTYNNPFIFAGDFNDTPTSYVFTQLSSGLKSAFASRGSGFGVTYESYLPDLQLDHILLSPTIKVKYFKIFKETISDHYPVIADLSLEQ
;
A
#
# COMPACT_ATOMS: atom_id res chain seq x y z
N MET A 1 -52.06 -28.62 6.28
CA MET A 1 -50.76 -29.20 6.02
C MET A 1 -50.14 -29.00 4.62
N PRO A 2 -50.49 -27.99 3.79
CA PRO A 2 -49.79 -27.75 2.52
C PRO A 2 -48.62 -26.74 2.59
N ILE A 3 -48.51 -25.95 3.64
CA ILE A 3 -47.51 -24.84 3.75
C ILE A 3 -46.06 -25.37 3.89
N LYS A 4 -45.85 -26.50 4.57
CA LYS A 4 -44.50 -27.09 4.80
C LYS A 4 -43.85 -27.62 3.52
N LYS A 5 -44.60 -28.13 2.53
CA LYS A 5 -44.10 -28.68 1.27
C LYS A 5 -43.69 -27.58 0.25
N ARG A 6 -44.38 -26.44 0.27
CA ARG A 6 -44.11 -25.30 -0.62
C ARG A 6 -42.84 -24.57 -0.19
N ASN A 7 -42.65 -24.40 1.12
CA ASN A 7 -41.42 -23.82 1.68
C ASN A 7 -40.19 -24.68 1.41
N SER A 8 -40.27 -26.02 1.39
CA SER A 8 -39.13 -26.92 1.10
C SER A 8 -38.67 -26.82 -0.36
N LYS A 9 -39.59 -26.69 -1.34
CA LYS A 9 -39.21 -26.52 -2.76
C LYS A 9 -38.53 -25.18 -3.00
N LEU A 10 -39.04 -24.09 -2.40
CA LEU A 10 -38.45 -22.76 -2.48
C LEU A 10 -37.04 -22.75 -1.90
N ILE A 11 -36.84 -23.34 -0.74
CA ILE A 11 -35.53 -23.45 -0.08
C ILE A 11 -34.53 -24.24 -0.94
N ILE A 12 -34.93 -25.35 -1.54
CA ILE A 12 -34.09 -26.15 -2.45
C ILE A 12 -33.67 -25.34 -3.68
N THR A 13 -34.59 -24.53 -4.22
CA THR A 13 -34.31 -23.67 -5.36
C THR A 13 -33.33 -22.56 -4.98
N ILE A 14 -33.50 -21.90 -3.84
CA ILE A 14 -32.58 -20.88 -3.30
C ILE A 14 -31.19 -21.49 -3.10
N ASP A 15 -31.07 -22.68 -2.50
CA ASP A 15 -29.80 -23.35 -2.30
C ASP A 15 -29.10 -23.70 -3.63
N LYS A 16 -29.84 -24.06 -4.68
CA LYS A 16 -29.26 -24.30 -6.02
C LYS A 16 -28.66 -23.01 -6.61
N VAL A 17 -29.40 -21.92 -6.56
CA VAL A 17 -28.93 -20.60 -7.03
C VAL A 17 -27.73 -20.14 -6.18
N ALA A 18 -27.80 -20.26 -4.86
CA ALA A 18 -26.71 -19.93 -3.96
C ALA A 18 -25.43 -20.71 -4.25
N ARG A 19 -25.52 -22.00 -4.63
CA ARG A 19 -24.35 -22.78 -5.06
C ARG A 19 -23.66 -22.19 -6.29
N VAL A 20 -24.43 -21.84 -7.31
CA VAL A 20 -23.88 -21.26 -8.54
C VAL A 20 -23.18 -19.94 -8.24
N ILE A 21 -23.83 -19.05 -7.47
CA ILE A 21 -23.25 -17.75 -7.09
C ILE A 21 -21.98 -18.00 -6.24
N ASN A 22 -22.01 -18.94 -5.29
CA ASN A 22 -20.84 -19.27 -4.49
C ASN A 22 -19.66 -19.76 -5.35
N PHE A 23 -19.89 -20.62 -6.36
CA PHE A 23 -18.83 -21.03 -7.27
C PHE A 23 -18.25 -19.88 -8.07
N ILE A 24 -19.07 -18.91 -8.48
CA ILE A 24 -18.60 -17.71 -9.16
C ILE A 24 -17.69 -16.89 -8.22
N PHE A 25 -18.13 -16.63 -6.97
CA PHE A 25 -17.30 -15.90 -6.00
C PHE A 25 -16.02 -16.66 -5.62
N ALA A 26 -16.08 -17.98 -5.51
CA ALA A 26 -14.91 -18.82 -5.26
C ALA A 26 -13.91 -18.74 -6.42
N LEU A 27 -14.37 -18.84 -7.66
CA LEU A 27 -13.53 -18.68 -8.86
C LEU A 27 -12.90 -17.29 -8.92
N LEU A 28 -13.68 -16.23 -8.70
CA LEU A 28 -13.19 -14.84 -8.71
C LEU A 28 -12.17 -14.60 -7.60
N LEU A 29 -12.36 -15.19 -6.41
CA LEU A 29 -11.38 -15.13 -5.33
C LEU A 29 -10.06 -15.86 -5.73
N LEU A 30 -10.14 -17.03 -6.35
CA LEU A 30 -8.95 -17.74 -6.84
C LEU A 30 -8.22 -16.96 -7.94
N LEU A 31 -8.95 -16.34 -8.87
CA LEU A 31 -8.37 -15.48 -9.90
C LEU A 31 -7.68 -14.25 -9.29
N SER A 32 -8.26 -13.65 -8.24
CA SER A 32 -7.65 -12.52 -7.55
C SER A 32 -6.38 -12.93 -6.79
N ILE A 33 -6.34 -14.13 -6.20
CA ILE A 33 -5.12 -14.69 -5.59
C ILE A 33 -4.05 -14.96 -6.66
N LEU A 34 -4.46 -15.50 -7.81
CA LEU A 34 -3.56 -15.80 -8.93
C LEU A 34 -2.90 -14.53 -9.50
N ALA A 35 -3.57 -13.38 -9.41
CA ALA A 35 -3.03 -12.08 -9.82
C ALA A 35 -1.68 -11.75 -9.16
N GLY A 36 -1.43 -12.21 -7.94
CA GLY A 36 -0.15 -12.01 -7.25
C GLY A 36 1.01 -12.80 -7.87
N PHE A 37 0.74 -13.82 -8.67
CA PHE A 37 1.77 -14.73 -9.21
C PHE A 37 2.00 -14.56 -10.71
N ILE A 38 1.04 -14.04 -11.45
CA ILE A 38 1.14 -13.86 -12.91
C ILE A 38 1.44 -12.39 -13.22
N SER A 39 2.57 -12.16 -13.89
CA SER A 39 2.96 -10.81 -14.29
C SER A 39 1.89 -10.15 -15.17
N PRO A 40 1.55 -8.88 -14.92
CA PRO A 40 0.67 -8.10 -15.80
C PRO A 40 1.16 -7.99 -17.24
N GLN A 41 2.45 -8.18 -17.50
CA GLN A 41 3.00 -8.29 -18.86
C GLN A 41 2.44 -9.51 -19.61
N ILE A 42 2.11 -10.61 -18.89
CA ILE A 42 1.55 -11.83 -19.46
C ILE A 42 0.02 -11.76 -19.52
N CYS A 43 -0.60 -11.36 -18.40
CA CYS A 43 -2.06 -11.33 -18.28
C CYS A 43 -2.53 -10.18 -17.36
N TRP A 44 -2.57 -8.96 -17.89
CA TRP A 44 -2.98 -7.77 -17.12
C TRP A 44 -4.43 -7.82 -16.59
N PRO A 45 -5.43 -8.53 -17.21
CA PRO A 45 -6.78 -8.57 -16.66
C PRO A 45 -6.84 -9.23 -15.27
N LEU A 46 -5.89 -10.12 -14.94
CA LEU A 46 -5.80 -10.69 -13.60
C LEU A 46 -5.49 -9.64 -12.54
N ALA A 47 -4.73 -8.59 -12.87
CA ALA A 47 -4.46 -7.51 -11.93
C ALA A 47 -5.74 -6.76 -11.51
N LEU A 48 -6.72 -6.62 -12.42
CA LEU A 48 -8.05 -6.10 -12.06
C LEU A 48 -8.78 -7.01 -11.06
N ALA A 49 -8.69 -8.33 -11.25
CA ALA A 49 -9.27 -9.27 -10.29
C ALA A 49 -8.57 -9.14 -8.92
N GLY A 50 -7.24 -8.97 -8.90
CA GLY A 50 -6.48 -8.70 -7.68
C GLY A 50 -6.97 -7.44 -6.95
N LEU A 51 -7.23 -6.37 -7.67
CA LEU A 51 -7.75 -5.12 -7.10
C LEU A 51 -9.13 -5.32 -6.43
N CYS A 52 -9.94 -6.23 -6.94
CA CYS A 52 -11.26 -6.56 -6.40
C CYS A 52 -11.24 -7.64 -5.30
N TYR A 53 -10.07 -8.07 -4.82
CA TYR A 53 -9.92 -9.16 -3.84
C TYR A 53 -10.82 -9.02 -2.62
N SER A 54 -10.88 -7.85 -1.99
CA SER A 54 -11.67 -7.63 -0.79
C SER A 54 -13.17 -7.90 -1.01
N ILE A 55 -13.69 -7.57 -2.20
CA ILE A 55 -15.10 -7.82 -2.57
C ILE A 55 -15.33 -9.33 -2.68
N PHE A 56 -14.44 -10.05 -3.34
CA PHE A 56 -14.56 -11.49 -3.52
C PHE A 56 -14.35 -12.26 -2.21
N LEU A 57 -13.46 -11.76 -1.34
CA LEU A 57 -13.28 -12.29 0.01
C LEU A 57 -14.55 -12.14 0.84
N LEU A 58 -15.15 -10.95 0.88
CA LEU A 58 -16.40 -10.70 1.61
C LEU A 58 -17.55 -11.57 1.09
N GLY A 59 -17.66 -11.76 -0.23
CA GLY A 59 -18.64 -12.67 -0.82
C GLY A 59 -18.44 -14.13 -0.37
N ASN A 60 -17.19 -14.61 -0.33
CA ASN A 60 -16.90 -15.96 0.18
C ASN A 60 -17.16 -16.09 1.69
N LEU A 61 -16.84 -15.07 2.50
CA LEU A 61 -17.17 -15.05 3.93
C LEU A 61 -18.69 -15.10 4.16
N PHE A 62 -19.47 -14.37 3.34
CA PHE A 62 -20.94 -14.48 3.36
C PHE A 62 -21.39 -15.92 3.09
N PHE A 63 -20.84 -16.60 2.09
CA PHE A 63 -21.19 -17.98 1.79
C PHE A 63 -20.71 -18.96 2.86
N VAL A 64 -19.60 -18.72 3.54
CA VAL A 64 -19.23 -19.51 4.73
C VAL A 64 -20.33 -19.44 5.78
N ILE A 65 -20.79 -18.24 6.15
CA ILE A 65 -21.87 -18.03 7.13
C ILE A 65 -23.18 -18.68 6.65
N TYR A 66 -23.55 -18.44 5.38
CA TYR A 66 -24.77 -19.00 4.78
C TYR A 66 -24.81 -20.53 4.86
N TRP A 67 -23.73 -21.20 4.44
CA TRP A 67 -23.68 -22.68 4.43
C TRP A 67 -23.56 -23.27 5.83
N ILE A 68 -22.93 -22.58 6.80
CA ILE A 68 -22.96 -23.00 8.22
C ILE A 68 -24.41 -22.97 8.72
N ALA A 69 -25.15 -21.89 8.50
CA ALA A 69 -26.54 -21.76 8.89
C ALA A 69 -27.46 -22.83 8.23
N ARG A 70 -27.06 -23.30 7.04
CA ARG A 70 -27.74 -24.39 6.30
C ARG A 70 -27.25 -25.79 6.68
N ALA A 71 -26.27 -25.92 7.59
CA ALA A 71 -25.58 -27.17 7.91
C ALA A 71 -25.15 -27.95 6.64
N ASN A 72 -24.60 -27.24 5.65
CA ASN A 72 -24.30 -27.78 4.33
C ASN A 72 -22.80 -27.78 4.06
N ARG A 73 -22.25 -28.95 3.59
CA ARG A 73 -20.83 -29.12 3.29
C ARG A 73 -20.26 -28.18 2.20
N PHE A 74 -21.12 -27.46 1.47
CA PHE A 74 -20.68 -26.42 0.53
C PHE A 74 -19.88 -25.30 1.20
N VAL A 75 -19.94 -25.16 2.53
CA VAL A 75 -19.06 -24.28 3.30
C VAL A 75 -17.58 -24.51 2.98
N LEU A 76 -17.21 -25.77 2.68
CA LEU A 76 -15.82 -26.18 2.38
C LEU A 76 -15.29 -25.52 1.11
N VAL A 77 -16.13 -25.15 0.15
CA VAL A 77 -15.72 -24.49 -1.11
C VAL A 77 -15.12 -23.11 -0.81
N SER A 78 -15.88 -22.24 -0.14
CA SER A 78 -15.39 -20.89 0.21
C SER A 78 -14.26 -20.96 1.24
N LEU A 79 -14.35 -21.85 2.23
CA LEU A 79 -13.30 -22.01 3.24
C LEU A 79 -11.96 -22.44 2.62
N ALA A 80 -11.98 -23.40 1.68
CA ALA A 80 -10.78 -23.82 0.97
C ALA A 80 -10.15 -22.68 0.15
N CYS A 81 -10.97 -21.89 -0.59
CA CYS A 81 -10.48 -20.74 -1.34
C CYS A 81 -9.84 -19.67 -0.43
N ILE A 82 -10.45 -19.38 0.73
CA ILE A 82 -9.91 -18.44 1.72
C ILE A 82 -8.58 -18.95 2.28
N LEU A 83 -8.49 -20.24 2.60
CA LEU A 83 -7.26 -20.86 3.11
C LEU A 83 -6.13 -20.89 2.08
N ILE A 84 -6.43 -21.14 0.80
CA ILE A 84 -5.46 -21.03 -0.30
C ILE A 84 -4.91 -19.58 -0.35
N GLY A 85 -5.77 -18.59 -0.14
CA GLY A 85 -5.42 -17.16 -0.09
C GLY A 85 -4.93 -16.68 1.28
N TRP A 86 -4.35 -17.54 2.13
CA TRP A 86 -3.91 -17.15 3.49
C TRP A 86 -2.94 -15.97 3.52
N LYS A 87 -1.93 -15.96 2.62
CA LYS A 87 -0.96 -14.85 2.55
C LYS A 87 -1.59 -13.51 2.16
N PRO A 88 -2.36 -13.39 1.05
CA PRO A 88 -3.15 -12.19 0.79
C PRO A 88 -4.06 -11.79 1.95
N LEU A 89 -4.72 -12.75 2.60
CA LEU A 89 -5.64 -12.49 3.70
C LEU A 89 -4.95 -11.75 4.86
N ILE A 90 -3.82 -12.27 5.37
CA ILE A 90 -3.10 -11.66 6.50
C ILE A 90 -2.40 -10.34 6.14
N ASN A 91 -2.15 -10.08 4.85
CA ASN A 91 -1.61 -8.80 4.37
C ASN A 91 -2.71 -7.76 4.09
N THR A 92 -3.98 -8.17 3.97
CA THR A 92 -5.13 -7.29 3.77
C THR A 92 -5.88 -7.02 5.08
N ILE A 93 -5.96 -8.05 5.96
CA ILE A 93 -6.65 -7.97 7.26
C ILE A 93 -5.66 -8.29 8.36
N GLY A 94 -5.44 -7.32 9.24
CA GLY A 94 -4.62 -7.47 10.44
C GLY A 94 -5.40 -8.10 11.59
N PHE A 95 -4.83 -9.11 12.22
CA PHE A 95 -5.48 -9.86 13.30
C PHE A 95 -4.97 -9.50 14.70
N HIS A 96 -4.11 -8.47 14.83
CA HIS A 96 -3.55 -8.04 16.09
C HIS A 96 -4.44 -6.98 16.75
N LEU A 97 -5.48 -7.43 17.45
CA LEU A 97 -6.52 -6.58 18.06
C LEU A 97 -6.03 -5.74 19.25
N ARG A 98 -4.94 -6.14 19.89
CA ARG A 98 -4.36 -5.41 21.05
C ARG A 98 -3.03 -4.79 20.66
N GLN A 99 -3.07 -3.52 20.30
CA GLN A 99 -1.86 -2.69 20.25
C GLN A 99 -1.80 -1.83 21.53
N PRO A 100 -0.62 -1.57 22.10
CA PRO A 100 -0.50 -0.62 23.17
C PRO A 100 -1.11 0.72 22.75
N ALA A 101 -1.98 1.29 23.60
CA ALA A 101 -2.55 2.61 23.34
C ALA A 101 -1.47 3.70 23.35
N ASP A 102 -0.40 3.47 24.12
CA ASP A 102 0.72 4.39 24.25
C ASP A 102 1.72 4.22 23.12
N LEU A 103 1.91 5.32 22.40
CA LEU A 103 2.89 5.51 21.32
C LEU A 103 4.35 5.57 21.82
N HIS A 104 4.62 5.16 23.08
CA HIS A 104 5.98 5.21 23.61
C HIS A 104 6.84 4.14 22.94
N LYS A 105 7.73 4.61 22.07
CA LYS A 105 8.75 3.76 21.47
C LYS A 105 9.64 3.19 22.56
N SER A 106 9.73 1.86 22.63
CA SER A 106 10.63 1.21 23.59
C SER A 106 12.10 1.59 23.31
N PRO A 107 12.92 1.79 24.35
CA PRO A 107 14.35 2.01 24.16
C PRO A 107 14.97 0.91 23.28
N GLY A 108 15.83 1.30 22.37
CA GLY A 108 16.49 0.36 21.48
C GLY A 108 15.71 0.06 20.17
N ASN A 109 14.44 0.41 20.03
CA ASN A 109 13.72 0.33 18.77
C ASN A 109 14.00 1.53 17.86
N ILE A 110 13.82 1.32 16.56
CA ILE A 110 13.81 2.37 15.52
C ILE A 110 12.37 2.55 15.07
N ARG A 111 11.89 3.78 15.07
CA ARG A 111 10.59 4.14 14.49
C ARG A 111 10.80 4.63 13.08
N ILE A 112 10.21 3.91 12.12
CA ILE A 112 10.15 4.33 10.73
C ILE A 112 8.73 4.79 10.39
N MET A 113 8.64 5.85 9.58
CA MET A 113 7.39 6.35 9.00
C MET A 113 7.52 6.39 7.49
N THR A 114 6.47 6.01 6.77
CA THR A 114 6.30 6.34 5.35
C THR A 114 5.04 7.15 5.17
N PHE A 115 5.08 8.15 4.30
CA PHE A 115 3.98 9.07 4.08
C PHE A 115 4.07 9.74 2.70
N ASN A 116 3.14 9.42 1.80
CA ASN A 116 2.93 10.19 0.58
C ASN A 116 2.20 11.49 0.97
N VAL A 117 2.85 12.63 0.77
CA VAL A 117 2.36 13.95 1.19
C VAL A 117 1.62 14.71 0.08
N HIS A 118 1.46 14.11 -1.09
CA HIS A 118 0.71 14.66 -2.23
C HIS A 118 1.08 16.13 -2.50
N ASP A 119 2.35 16.43 -2.64
CA ASP A 119 2.95 17.79 -2.81
C ASP A 119 2.41 18.86 -1.83
N PHE A 120 1.83 18.42 -0.69
CA PHE A 120 1.08 19.23 0.29
C PHE A 120 -0.15 19.92 -0.31
N ASN A 121 -0.67 19.44 -1.43
CA ASN A 121 -1.86 19.96 -2.10
C ASN A 121 -3.09 19.14 -1.69
N THR A 122 -3.59 19.38 -0.50
CA THR A 122 -4.67 18.62 0.13
C THR A 122 -5.96 19.44 0.21
N GLU A 123 -7.02 18.86 0.76
CA GLU A 123 -8.29 19.52 1.05
C GLU A 123 -8.19 20.64 2.12
N LEU A 124 -7.04 20.78 2.80
CA LEU A 124 -6.81 21.88 3.72
C LEU A 124 -6.75 23.21 2.97
N PRO A 125 -7.06 24.34 3.63
CA PRO A 125 -7.25 25.63 2.98
C PRO A 125 -6.09 26.09 2.10
N ASN A 126 -4.88 25.66 2.42
CA ASN A 126 -3.68 25.96 1.64
C ASN A 126 -2.53 25.01 2.01
N ARG A 127 -1.47 25.01 1.18
CA ARG A 127 -0.27 24.20 1.37
C ARG A 127 0.42 24.44 2.72
N ASP A 128 0.41 25.66 3.23
CA ASP A 128 1.03 25.99 4.53
C ASP A 128 0.29 25.31 5.69
N SER A 129 -1.03 25.22 5.62
CA SER A 129 -1.84 24.50 6.62
C SER A 129 -1.50 23.01 6.62
N SER A 130 -1.35 22.38 5.44
CA SER A 130 -0.97 20.97 5.31
C SER A 130 0.44 20.73 5.84
N GLN A 131 1.40 21.58 5.52
CA GLN A 131 2.75 21.51 6.06
C GLN A 131 2.77 21.67 7.57
N HIS A 132 2.00 22.60 8.13
CA HIS A 132 1.91 22.79 9.58
C HIS A 132 1.33 21.57 10.27
N ALA A 133 0.24 21.02 9.77
CA ALA A 133 -0.37 19.78 10.31
C ALA A 133 0.60 18.60 10.26
N MET A 134 1.33 18.43 9.15
CA MET A 134 2.36 17.42 9.00
C MET A 134 3.50 17.61 10.02
N LEU A 135 3.98 18.84 10.24
CA LEU A 135 5.01 19.13 11.25
C LEU A 135 4.53 18.81 12.67
N GLN A 136 3.26 19.07 13.00
CA GLN A 136 2.67 18.66 14.28
C GLN A 136 2.60 17.14 14.41
N LEU A 137 2.19 16.43 13.34
CA LEU A 137 2.20 14.97 13.31
C LEU A 137 3.61 14.43 13.60
N LEU A 138 4.63 14.92 12.90
CA LEU A 138 6.03 14.49 13.10
C LEU A 138 6.49 14.72 14.54
N LYS A 139 6.19 15.89 15.11
CA LYS A 139 6.50 16.20 16.52
C LYS A 139 5.80 15.25 17.49
N SER A 140 4.56 14.87 17.22
CA SER A 140 3.78 13.97 18.10
C SER A 140 4.22 12.51 17.99
N LYS A 141 4.61 12.04 16.81
CA LYS A 141 4.96 10.63 16.54
C LYS A 141 6.46 10.35 16.70
N GLN A 142 7.32 11.36 16.58
CA GLN A 142 8.78 11.29 16.77
C GLN A 142 9.42 10.09 16.02
N PRO A 143 9.25 9.95 14.71
CA PRO A 143 9.95 8.92 13.93
C PRO A 143 11.46 9.19 13.92
N ASP A 144 12.26 8.13 13.86
CA ASP A 144 13.71 8.21 13.70
C ASP A 144 14.12 8.29 12.24
N VAL A 145 13.31 7.65 11.36
CA VAL A 145 13.48 7.68 9.91
C VAL A 145 12.12 7.95 9.27
N VAL A 146 12.08 8.86 8.32
CA VAL A 146 10.86 9.19 7.55
C VAL A 146 11.16 9.09 6.07
N CYS A 147 10.31 8.36 5.36
CA CYS A 147 10.27 8.27 3.91
C CYS A 147 9.06 9.07 3.41
N PHE A 148 9.30 10.08 2.61
CA PHE A 148 8.27 10.91 2.02
C PHE A 148 8.20 10.69 0.52
N GLN A 149 7.02 10.43 -0.01
CA GLN A 149 6.70 10.40 -1.43
C GLN A 149 5.97 11.70 -1.80
N GLU A 150 6.14 12.13 -3.05
CA GLU A 150 5.63 13.41 -3.57
C GLU A 150 6.03 14.60 -2.69
N TYR A 151 7.25 14.53 -2.15
CA TYR A 151 7.80 15.56 -1.29
C TYR A 151 8.11 16.83 -2.08
N TYR A 152 7.48 17.94 -1.68
CA TYR A 152 7.65 19.25 -2.30
C TYR A 152 8.78 20.04 -1.63
N SER A 153 9.67 20.64 -2.44
CA SER A 153 10.75 21.52 -1.96
C SER A 153 10.95 22.70 -2.88
N TRP A 154 11.12 23.89 -2.32
CA TRP A 154 11.50 25.07 -3.09
C TRP A 154 12.94 24.96 -3.60
N ARG A 155 13.21 25.44 -4.83
CA ARG A 155 14.56 25.37 -5.48
C ARG A 155 15.56 26.40 -4.99
N SER A 156 15.16 27.52 -4.49
CA SER A 156 16.06 28.63 -4.15
C SER A 156 15.90 29.08 -2.71
N ASP A 157 16.67 30.10 -2.32
CA ASP A 157 16.79 30.73 -1.00
C ASP A 157 15.48 31.22 -0.37
N ASN A 158 14.40 30.47 -0.58
CA ASN A 158 13.12 30.72 0.06
C ASN A 158 13.30 30.48 1.57
N PRO A 159 13.09 31.47 2.43
CA PRO A 159 13.23 31.33 3.88
C PRO A 159 12.25 30.30 4.49
N TYR A 160 11.25 29.86 3.75
CA TYR A 160 10.24 28.88 4.17
C TYR A 160 10.57 27.46 3.68
N GLN A 161 11.84 27.06 3.82
CA GLN A 161 12.27 25.69 3.49
C GLN A 161 11.61 24.69 4.43
N ILE A 162 10.67 23.90 3.90
CA ILE A 162 10.01 22.82 4.66
C ILE A 162 11.01 21.79 5.19
N THR A 163 12.09 21.56 4.46
CA THR A 163 13.19 20.67 4.84
C THR A 163 13.77 21.01 6.20
N ASP A 164 14.10 22.30 6.44
CA ASP A 164 14.67 22.72 7.71
C ASP A 164 13.64 22.68 8.85
N SER A 165 12.38 22.98 8.55
CA SER A 165 11.28 22.83 9.48
C SER A 165 11.09 21.37 9.93
N ILE A 166 11.20 20.40 9.00
CA ILE A 166 11.14 18.97 9.31
C ILE A 166 12.35 18.55 10.15
N LYS A 167 13.57 18.94 9.76
CA LYS A 167 14.77 18.65 10.55
C LYS A 167 14.64 19.14 11.98
N LYS A 168 14.16 20.36 12.16
CA LYS A 168 13.91 20.95 13.48
C LYS A 168 12.81 20.21 14.26
N ALA A 169 11.71 19.86 13.60
CA ALA A 169 10.58 19.17 14.21
C ALA A 169 10.97 17.78 14.73
N LEU A 170 11.80 17.04 13.98
CA LEU A 170 12.28 15.70 14.30
C LEU A 170 13.56 15.68 15.16
N GLY A 171 14.30 16.79 15.22
CA GLY A 171 15.63 16.83 15.80
C GLY A 171 16.62 15.96 15.04
N VAL A 172 16.57 15.99 13.70
CA VAL A 172 17.40 15.16 12.80
C VAL A 172 18.34 16.04 11.98
N SER A 173 19.53 15.50 11.67
CA SER A 173 20.57 16.22 10.91
C SER A 173 20.74 15.69 9.49
N TYR A 174 20.31 14.46 9.23
CA TYR A 174 20.59 13.77 7.97
C TYR A 174 19.34 13.68 7.13
N HIS A 175 19.48 13.96 5.83
CA HIS A 175 18.42 13.75 4.84
C HIS A 175 19.03 13.52 3.47
N TYR A 176 18.28 12.85 2.61
CA TYR A 176 18.55 12.71 1.18
C TYR A 176 17.26 13.01 0.43
N PHE A 177 17.34 13.90 -0.56
CA PHE A 177 16.23 14.26 -1.42
C PHE A 177 16.60 14.05 -2.88
N LYS A 178 15.76 13.38 -3.64
CA LYS A 178 15.91 13.18 -5.09
C LYS A 178 14.65 13.68 -5.79
N PRO A 179 14.72 14.77 -6.57
CA PRO A 179 13.61 15.21 -7.39
C PRO A 179 13.41 14.30 -8.60
N PHE A 180 12.15 14.12 -8.99
CA PHE A 180 11.72 13.45 -10.23
C PHE A 180 10.81 14.33 -11.09
N ALA A 181 10.23 15.40 -10.54
CA ALA A 181 9.40 16.39 -11.21
C ALA A 181 9.63 17.77 -10.60
N GLY A 182 9.13 18.81 -11.25
CA GLY A 182 9.21 20.16 -10.72
C GLY A 182 9.09 21.22 -11.80
N THR A 183 9.30 22.47 -11.39
CA THR A 183 9.30 23.66 -12.23
C THR A 183 10.61 24.43 -12.05
N THR A 184 10.69 25.66 -12.53
CA THR A 184 11.82 26.56 -12.26
C THR A 184 11.89 27.00 -10.80
N THR A 185 10.80 26.87 -10.03
CA THR A 185 10.66 27.38 -8.65
C THR A 185 10.67 26.30 -7.59
N TYR A 186 10.22 25.11 -7.89
CA TYR A 186 10.13 24.00 -6.94
C TYR A 186 10.43 22.64 -7.57
N ASP A 187 10.73 21.69 -6.73
CA ASP A 187 10.92 20.27 -7.04
C ASP A 187 9.92 19.43 -6.26
N ILE A 188 9.49 18.31 -6.88
CA ILE A 188 8.74 17.23 -6.24
C ILE A 188 9.56 15.95 -6.38
N GLY A 189 9.67 15.18 -5.29
CA GLY A 189 10.50 13.98 -5.32
C GLY A 189 10.29 13.06 -4.14
N LEU A 190 11.30 12.24 -3.90
CA LEU A 190 11.40 11.35 -2.75
C LEU A 190 12.38 11.91 -1.74
N ALA A 191 12.06 11.80 -0.45
CA ALA A 191 12.93 12.31 0.60
C ALA A 191 13.00 11.37 1.81
N ILE A 192 14.22 11.01 2.20
CA ILE A 192 14.49 10.26 3.43
C ILE A 192 15.12 11.20 4.45
N PHE A 193 14.50 11.33 5.63
CA PHE A 193 15.05 12.01 6.79
C PHE A 193 15.46 10.99 7.84
N SER A 194 16.62 11.18 8.48
CA SER A 194 17.14 10.25 9.47
C SER A 194 17.75 10.94 10.68
N ARG A 195 17.45 10.41 11.87
CA ARG A 195 18.12 10.76 13.12
C ARG A 195 19.56 10.20 13.16
N PHE A 196 19.78 9.12 12.44
CA PHE A 196 21.07 8.44 12.40
C PHE A 196 21.86 8.84 11.16
N PRO A 197 23.21 8.77 11.20
CA PRO A 197 24.04 9.08 10.05
C PRO A 197 23.67 8.28 8.81
N ILE A 198 23.48 8.98 7.70
CA ILE A 198 23.39 8.42 6.36
C ILE A 198 24.81 8.29 5.84
N VAL A 199 25.24 7.08 5.48
CA VAL A 199 26.61 6.78 5.06
C VAL A 199 26.73 6.50 3.56
N ASP A 200 25.60 6.17 2.90
CA ASP A 200 25.51 6.01 1.45
C ASP A 200 24.08 6.32 0.99
N THR A 201 23.93 6.78 -0.24
CA THR A 201 22.64 7.11 -0.86
C THR A 201 22.66 6.76 -2.33
N GLY A 202 21.50 6.49 -2.90
CA GLY A 202 21.41 6.29 -4.34
C GLY A 202 19.97 6.33 -4.87
N LEU A 203 19.90 6.51 -6.18
CA LEU A 203 18.70 6.36 -6.98
C LEU A 203 18.69 4.93 -7.54
N ILE A 204 17.52 4.29 -7.51
CA ILE A 204 17.28 3.04 -8.23
C ILE A 204 16.68 3.44 -9.56
N SER A 205 17.44 3.36 -10.63
CA SER A 205 16.95 3.71 -11.95
C SER A 205 17.45 2.74 -13.01
N ALA A 206 16.71 2.61 -14.09
CA ALA A 206 17.14 1.93 -15.29
C ALA A 206 16.44 2.54 -16.51
N GLN A 207 17.18 2.65 -17.59
CA GLN A 207 16.61 2.98 -18.90
C GLN A 207 16.09 1.70 -19.54
N GLN A 208 14.80 1.64 -19.88
CA GLN A 208 14.19 0.53 -20.60
C GLN A 208 13.47 1.04 -21.84
N ALA A 209 14.06 0.82 -23.00
CA ALA A 209 13.61 1.42 -24.26
C ALA A 209 13.47 2.95 -24.13
N ASP A 210 12.26 3.49 -24.33
CA ASP A 210 11.99 4.94 -24.23
C ASP A 210 11.48 5.38 -22.84
N LYS A 211 11.53 4.49 -21.84
CA LYS A 211 11.04 4.77 -20.48
C LYS A 211 12.16 4.76 -19.47
N GLU A 212 12.19 5.76 -18.60
CA GLU A 212 12.98 5.75 -17.39
C GLU A 212 12.17 5.08 -16.26
N LEU A 213 12.80 4.10 -15.60
CA LEU A 213 12.22 3.38 -14.47
C LEU A 213 12.89 3.84 -13.19
N ASP A 214 12.23 4.69 -12.43
CA ASP A 214 12.73 5.24 -11.16
C ASP A 214 11.79 4.83 -10.01
N PRO A 215 11.85 3.55 -9.55
CA PRO A 215 10.96 3.07 -8.53
C PRO A 215 11.24 3.62 -7.12
N GLY A 216 12.39 4.26 -6.88
CA GLY A 216 12.71 4.75 -5.56
C GLY A 216 14.16 5.13 -5.35
N ILE A 217 14.43 5.58 -4.14
CA ILE A 217 15.76 5.92 -3.62
C ILE A 217 16.13 5.02 -2.45
N PHE A 218 17.39 5.03 -2.06
CA PHE A 218 17.84 4.38 -0.83
C PHE A 218 18.80 5.23 -0.02
N CYS A 219 18.83 4.96 1.28
CA CYS A 219 19.86 5.43 2.20
C CYS A 219 20.38 4.27 3.03
N ASP A 220 21.70 4.14 3.11
CA ASP A 220 22.38 3.30 4.10
C ASP A 220 22.53 4.08 5.39
N ILE A 221 21.89 3.60 6.44
CA ILE A 221 21.78 4.27 7.74
C ILE A 221 22.60 3.49 8.76
N ARG A 222 23.51 4.20 9.46
CA ARG A 222 24.38 3.61 10.48
C ARG A 222 23.86 3.92 11.88
N ARG A 223 23.58 2.87 12.64
CA ARG A 223 23.19 2.95 14.05
C ARG A 223 24.18 2.18 14.90
N GLY A 224 25.06 2.90 15.59
CA GLY A 224 26.19 2.28 16.31
C GLY A 224 27.10 1.53 15.34
N LYS A 225 27.24 0.22 15.55
CA LYS A 225 28.06 -0.67 14.67
C LYS A 225 27.24 -1.29 13.52
N GLN A 226 25.93 -1.16 13.50
CA GLN A 226 25.06 -1.77 12.50
C GLN A 226 24.75 -0.78 11.39
N THR A 227 24.77 -1.27 10.15
CA THR A 227 24.26 -0.54 8.98
C THR A 227 23.08 -1.31 8.41
N PHE A 228 22.03 -0.59 8.08
CA PHE A 228 20.85 -1.11 7.41
C PHE A 228 20.41 -0.13 6.30
N ARG A 229 19.80 -0.66 5.26
CA ARG A 229 19.31 0.15 4.14
C ARG A 229 17.82 0.42 4.28
N VAL A 230 17.44 1.67 4.05
CA VAL A 230 16.05 2.06 3.89
C VAL A 230 15.83 2.48 2.46
N TYR A 231 14.87 1.84 1.81
CA TYR A 231 14.38 2.22 0.49
C TYR A 231 13.10 3.03 0.68
N ASP A 232 13.04 4.16 0.03
CA ASP A 232 11.83 4.96 -0.14
C ASP A 232 11.30 4.72 -1.55
N LEU A 233 10.15 4.06 -1.65
CA LEU A 233 9.58 3.61 -2.91
C LEU A 233 8.35 4.44 -3.27
N HIS A 234 8.27 4.85 -4.54
CA HIS A 234 7.06 5.41 -5.14
C HIS A 234 6.92 4.80 -6.52
N LEU A 235 6.12 3.72 -6.60
CA LEU A 235 5.94 3.01 -7.85
C LEU A 235 4.94 3.76 -8.75
N ARG A 236 4.93 3.39 -10.03
CA ARG A 236 4.12 4.06 -11.05
C ARG A 236 2.66 4.21 -10.64
N SER A 237 2.21 5.44 -10.47
CA SER A 237 0.81 5.80 -10.27
C SER A 237 -0.02 5.54 -11.53
N VAL A 238 -1.34 5.37 -11.38
CA VAL A 238 -2.28 5.27 -12.51
C VAL A 238 -2.39 6.61 -13.24
N SER A 239 -2.07 7.72 -12.57
CA SER A 239 -2.10 9.08 -13.11
C SER A 239 -3.48 9.45 -13.69
N PHE A 240 -4.53 9.26 -12.88
CA PHE A 240 -5.86 9.75 -13.22
C PHE A 240 -5.86 11.27 -13.25
N ASP A 241 -6.52 11.85 -14.25
CA ASP A 241 -6.77 13.28 -14.34
C ASP A 241 -8.16 13.65 -13.79
N ALA A 242 -8.47 14.95 -13.73
CA ALA A 242 -9.73 15.44 -13.19
C ALA A 242 -10.96 14.87 -13.93
N VAL A 243 -10.83 14.62 -15.25
CA VAL A 243 -11.92 14.06 -16.08
C VAL A 243 -12.15 12.59 -15.75
N ASP A 244 -11.06 11.85 -15.46
CA ASP A 244 -11.13 10.45 -15.01
C ASP A 244 -11.85 10.35 -13.66
N TYR A 245 -11.45 11.17 -12.68
CA TYR A 245 -12.09 11.23 -11.36
C TYR A 245 -13.57 11.62 -11.45
N GLU A 246 -13.90 12.61 -12.28
CA GLU A 246 -15.29 12.99 -12.50
C GLU A 246 -16.11 11.83 -13.05
N TYR A 247 -15.57 11.10 -14.04
CA TYR A 247 -16.25 9.93 -14.60
C TYR A 247 -16.40 8.80 -13.57
N ILE A 248 -15.36 8.50 -12.80
CA ILE A 248 -15.40 7.50 -11.73
C ILE A 248 -16.49 7.85 -10.72
N ASN A 249 -16.57 9.12 -10.30
CA ASN A 249 -17.61 9.61 -9.38
C ASN A 249 -19.02 9.50 -9.97
N GLN A 250 -19.17 9.77 -11.27
CA GLN A 250 -20.45 9.58 -11.96
C GLN A 250 -20.89 8.12 -11.96
N VAL A 251 -19.96 7.17 -12.18
CA VAL A 251 -20.26 5.74 -12.15
C VAL A 251 -20.58 5.29 -10.72
N ALA A 252 -19.81 5.73 -9.72
CA ALA A 252 -20.08 5.44 -8.31
C ALA A 252 -21.46 5.95 -7.84
N ALA A 253 -21.91 7.10 -8.36
CA ALA A 253 -23.24 7.66 -8.11
C ALA A 253 -24.35 7.00 -8.94
N HIS A 254 -24.13 5.78 -9.47
CA HIS A 254 -25.10 5.03 -10.29
C HIS A 254 -25.56 5.74 -11.57
N LYS A 255 -24.74 6.64 -12.12
CA LYS A 255 -24.97 7.28 -13.43
C LYS A 255 -24.52 6.33 -14.55
N GLN A 256 -24.87 6.68 -15.78
CA GLN A 256 -24.63 5.81 -16.94
C GLN A 256 -23.14 5.46 -17.14
N ILE A 257 -22.86 4.17 -17.29
CA ILE A 257 -21.56 3.68 -17.73
C ILE A 257 -21.41 3.98 -19.23
N ARG A 258 -20.34 4.68 -19.60
CA ARG A 258 -20.01 5.03 -20.99
C ARG A 258 -18.79 4.24 -21.46
N LEU A 259 -18.86 3.65 -22.62
CA LEU A 259 -17.84 2.72 -23.12
C LEU A 259 -16.45 3.39 -23.26
N GLN A 260 -16.37 4.54 -23.91
CA GLN A 260 -15.09 5.20 -24.20
C GLN A 260 -14.34 5.64 -22.93
N PRO A 261 -14.95 6.34 -21.95
CA PRO A 261 -14.26 6.65 -20.70
C PRO A 261 -13.85 5.40 -19.91
N THR A 262 -14.69 4.34 -19.93
CA THR A 262 -14.34 3.08 -19.26
C THR A 262 -13.11 2.43 -19.87
N LEU A 263 -13.02 2.37 -21.21
CA LEU A 263 -11.85 1.84 -21.91
C LEU A 263 -10.59 2.68 -21.66
N HIS A 264 -10.75 4.01 -21.54
CA HIS A 264 -9.65 4.92 -21.18
C HIS A 264 -9.09 4.61 -19.77
N ILE A 265 -9.96 4.51 -18.75
CA ILE A 265 -9.58 4.10 -17.40
C ILE A 265 -8.86 2.73 -17.42
N ILE A 266 -9.42 1.74 -18.10
CA ILE A 266 -8.82 0.41 -18.22
C ILE A 266 -7.44 0.48 -18.87
N SER A 267 -7.25 1.32 -19.87
CA SER A 267 -5.96 1.51 -20.54
C SER A 267 -4.91 2.11 -19.60
N LYS A 268 -5.28 3.13 -18.80
CA LYS A 268 -4.41 3.71 -17.77
C LYS A 268 -4.01 2.67 -16.72
N LEU A 269 -4.98 1.91 -16.20
CA LEU A 269 -4.73 0.81 -15.25
C LEU A 269 -3.79 -0.24 -15.82
N LYS A 270 -4.01 -0.69 -17.07
CA LYS A 270 -3.14 -1.64 -17.76
C LYS A 270 -1.71 -1.12 -17.83
N SER A 271 -1.51 0.14 -18.28
CA SER A 271 -0.18 0.75 -18.34
C SER A 271 0.50 0.77 -16.98
N ALA A 272 -0.20 1.24 -15.93
CA ALA A 272 0.35 1.29 -14.59
C ALA A 272 0.74 -0.10 -14.06
N PHE A 273 -0.10 -1.13 -14.23
CA PHE A 273 0.23 -2.50 -13.82
C PHE A 273 1.47 -3.05 -14.53
N THR A 274 1.59 -2.82 -15.83
CA THR A 274 2.75 -3.30 -16.61
C THR A 274 4.02 -2.55 -16.22
N ASP A 275 3.96 -1.23 -16.07
CA ASP A 275 5.11 -0.40 -15.68
C ASP A 275 5.61 -0.78 -14.27
N ARG A 276 4.70 -0.96 -13.30
CA ARG A 276 5.07 -1.42 -11.95
C ARG A 276 5.69 -2.82 -11.96
N SER A 277 5.23 -3.71 -12.83
CA SER A 277 5.83 -5.03 -13.01
C SER A 277 7.31 -4.95 -13.40
N ASP A 278 7.68 -4.00 -14.25
CA ASP A 278 9.08 -3.80 -14.65
C ASP A 278 9.90 -3.11 -13.56
N GLN A 279 9.33 -2.12 -12.86
CA GLN A 279 9.95 -1.51 -11.67
C GLN A 279 10.28 -2.53 -10.59
N VAL A 280 9.38 -3.50 -10.35
CA VAL A 280 9.62 -4.58 -9.38
C VAL A 280 10.77 -5.49 -9.77
N LYS A 281 10.92 -5.82 -11.04
CA LYS A 281 12.08 -6.62 -11.52
C LYS A 281 13.40 -5.91 -11.22
N LEU A 282 13.44 -4.59 -11.46
CA LEU A 282 14.60 -3.76 -11.16
C LEU A 282 14.91 -3.74 -9.67
N LEU A 283 13.91 -3.51 -8.82
CA LEU A 283 14.06 -3.52 -7.36
C LEU A 283 14.54 -4.89 -6.84
N ARG A 284 13.96 -5.98 -7.34
CA ARG A 284 14.40 -7.34 -6.98
C ARG A 284 15.86 -7.58 -7.35
N HIS A 285 16.27 -7.18 -8.54
CA HIS A 285 17.67 -7.31 -8.96
C HIS A 285 18.60 -6.49 -8.07
N HIS A 286 18.21 -5.26 -7.73
CA HIS A 286 19.00 -4.37 -6.88
C HIS A 286 19.24 -4.95 -5.47
N VAL A 287 18.21 -5.54 -4.84
CA VAL A 287 18.37 -6.10 -3.48
C VAL A 287 19.15 -7.41 -3.44
N LEU A 288 19.25 -8.16 -4.54
CA LEU A 288 20.05 -9.39 -4.59
C LEU A 288 21.55 -9.13 -4.35
N THR A 289 22.03 -7.92 -4.60
CA THR A 289 23.42 -7.51 -4.42
C THR A 289 23.71 -6.92 -3.04
N TYR A 290 22.68 -6.78 -2.18
CA TYR A 290 22.79 -6.15 -0.87
C TYR A 290 22.69 -7.18 0.27
N ASN A 291 23.73 -7.26 1.09
CA ASN A 291 23.86 -8.31 2.10
C ASN A 291 23.43 -7.88 3.53
N ASN A 292 23.30 -6.58 3.79
CA ASN A 292 22.87 -6.11 5.09
C ASN A 292 21.33 -6.09 5.20
N PRO A 293 20.76 -6.01 6.42
CA PRO A 293 19.34 -5.86 6.61
C PRO A 293 18.81 -4.62 5.90
N PHE A 294 17.62 -4.74 5.30
CA PHE A 294 16.98 -3.63 4.61
C PHE A 294 15.49 -3.54 4.88
N ILE A 295 14.92 -2.38 4.58
CA ILE A 295 13.53 -2.03 4.74
C ILE A 295 13.06 -1.38 3.45
N PHE A 296 11.99 -1.89 2.85
CA PHE A 296 11.19 -1.16 1.87
C PHE A 296 10.10 -0.41 2.62
N ALA A 297 10.00 0.90 2.42
CA ALA A 297 8.93 1.74 2.90
C ALA A 297 8.48 2.64 1.75
N GLY A 298 7.19 2.90 1.62
CA GLY A 298 6.73 3.79 0.55
C GLY A 298 5.36 3.43 0.01
N ASP A 299 4.97 4.21 -0.98
CA ASP A 299 3.78 4.02 -1.77
C ASP A 299 4.09 3.06 -2.95
N PHE A 300 3.58 1.84 -2.85
CA PHE A 300 3.74 0.84 -3.92
C PHE A 300 2.70 1.04 -5.04
N ASN A 301 1.75 1.96 -4.84
CA ASN A 301 0.63 2.18 -5.76
C ASN A 301 -0.14 0.90 -6.12
N ASP A 302 -0.03 -0.13 -5.27
CA ASP A 302 -0.64 -1.44 -5.51
C ASP A 302 -1.03 -2.16 -4.20
N THR A 303 -2.02 -3.05 -4.30
CA THR A 303 -2.62 -3.72 -3.14
C THR A 303 -1.82 -4.97 -2.70
N PRO A 304 -2.07 -5.50 -1.48
CA PRO A 304 -1.40 -6.70 -0.97
C PRO A 304 -1.62 -7.98 -1.78
N THR A 305 -2.58 -7.97 -2.71
CA THR A 305 -2.90 -9.09 -3.60
C THR A 305 -2.24 -8.97 -4.97
N SER A 306 -1.58 -7.86 -5.24
CA SER A 306 -0.94 -7.57 -6.53
C SER A 306 0.31 -8.40 -6.78
N TYR A 307 0.69 -8.49 -8.05
CA TYR A 307 1.97 -9.03 -8.47
C TYR A 307 3.15 -8.27 -7.83
N VAL A 308 3.05 -6.95 -7.81
CA VAL A 308 4.04 -6.05 -7.22
C VAL A 308 4.33 -6.42 -5.77
N PHE A 309 3.29 -6.43 -4.94
CA PHE A 309 3.43 -6.72 -3.51
C PHE A 309 3.94 -8.15 -3.29
N THR A 310 3.42 -9.13 -4.03
CA THR A 310 3.83 -10.53 -3.92
C THR A 310 5.31 -10.71 -4.24
N GLN A 311 5.81 -10.06 -5.30
CA GLN A 311 7.21 -10.14 -5.68
C GLN A 311 8.12 -9.44 -4.66
N LEU A 312 7.76 -8.22 -4.22
CA LEU A 312 8.58 -7.48 -3.25
C LEU A 312 8.57 -8.12 -1.87
N SER A 313 7.44 -8.70 -1.43
CA SER A 313 7.33 -9.35 -0.11
C SER A 313 7.95 -10.75 -0.06
N SER A 314 8.37 -11.31 -1.19
CA SER A 314 8.98 -12.65 -1.24
C SER A 314 10.27 -12.71 -0.43
N GLY A 315 10.29 -13.54 0.62
CA GLY A 315 11.41 -13.65 1.57
C GLY A 315 11.47 -12.52 2.61
N LEU A 316 10.52 -11.58 2.61
CA LEU A 316 10.45 -10.48 3.57
C LEU A 316 9.26 -10.63 4.52
N LYS A 317 9.30 -9.86 5.61
CA LYS A 317 8.18 -9.71 6.55
C LYS A 317 7.40 -8.46 6.22
N SER A 318 6.07 -8.54 6.18
CA SER A 318 5.20 -7.36 6.16
C SER A 318 5.01 -6.85 7.59
N ALA A 319 5.24 -5.55 7.80
CA ALA A 319 4.99 -4.93 9.09
C ALA A 319 3.51 -4.98 9.46
N PHE A 320 2.61 -4.78 8.47
CA PHE A 320 1.17 -4.91 8.65
C PHE A 320 0.76 -6.33 9.04
N ALA A 321 1.16 -7.36 8.29
CA ALA A 321 0.84 -8.75 8.62
C ALA A 321 1.38 -9.15 10.00
N SER A 322 2.52 -8.57 10.41
CA SER A 322 3.17 -8.86 11.69
C SER A 322 2.48 -8.20 12.89
N ARG A 323 1.87 -7.01 12.75
CA ARG A 323 1.33 -6.22 13.87
C ARG A 323 0.12 -5.36 13.52
N GLY A 324 -0.39 -5.39 12.30
CA GLY A 324 -1.56 -4.63 11.88
C GLY A 324 -2.86 -5.12 12.51
N SER A 325 -3.87 -4.27 12.55
CA SER A 325 -5.23 -4.59 13.00
C SER A 325 -6.28 -4.03 12.04
N GLY A 326 -7.35 -4.79 11.80
CA GLY A 326 -8.43 -4.41 10.90
C GLY A 326 -7.98 -4.35 9.44
N PHE A 327 -8.68 -3.55 8.63
CA PHE A 327 -8.30 -3.31 7.24
C PHE A 327 -7.12 -2.34 7.15
N GLY A 328 -6.13 -2.67 6.32
CA GLY A 328 -4.90 -1.91 6.14
C GLY A 328 -5.05 -0.70 5.22
N VAL A 329 -6.15 0.03 5.27
CA VAL A 329 -6.41 1.18 4.39
C VAL A 329 -5.39 2.27 4.64
N THR A 330 -4.67 2.68 3.60
CA THR A 330 -3.69 3.78 3.63
C THR A 330 -4.00 4.89 2.64
N TYR A 331 -4.91 4.64 1.69
CA TYR A 331 -5.35 5.61 0.67
C TYR A 331 -6.86 5.75 0.71
N GLU A 332 -7.32 6.99 0.88
CA GLU A 332 -8.74 7.35 0.87
C GLU A 332 -9.07 8.08 -0.43
N SER A 333 -10.00 7.53 -1.18
CA SER A 333 -10.46 8.14 -2.43
C SER A 333 -11.96 7.88 -2.65
N TYR A 334 -12.50 8.44 -3.71
CA TYR A 334 -13.86 8.12 -4.21
C TYR A 334 -13.99 6.67 -4.70
N LEU A 335 -12.89 5.95 -4.84
CA LEU A 335 -12.83 4.50 -5.08
C LEU A 335 -12.89 3.74 -3.75
N PRO A 336 -13.05 2.40 -3.77
CA PRO A 336 -12.88 1.62 -2.55
C PRO A 336 -11.55 1.96 -1.87
N ASP A 337 -11.59 2.13 -0.56
CA ASP A 337 -10.41 2.32 0.27
C ASP A 337 -9.34 1.27 -0.02
N LEU A 338 -8.12 1.70 -0.32
CA LEU A 338 -7.02 0.83 -0.72
C LEU A 338 -5.86 0.87 0.28
N GLN A 339 -5.11 -0.22 0.34
CA GLN A 339 -3.82 -0.29 1.02
C GLN A 339 -2.73 -0.21 -0.05
N LEU A 340 -2.11 0.95 -0.21
CA LEU A 340 -1.07 1.23 -1.22
C LEU A 340 0.30 1.43 -0.59
N ASP A 341 0.35 1.90 0.67
CA ASP A 341 1.58 2.17 1.39
C ASP A 341 1.97 0.97 2.24
N HIS A 342 3.22 0.55 2.12
CA HIS A 342 3.70 -0.67 2.74
C HIS A 342 5.06 -0.48 3.42
N ILE A 343 5.30 -1.29 4.48
CA ILE A 343 6.62 -1.46 5.09
C ILE A 343 6.96 -2.96 5.07
N LEU A 344 7.97 -3.33 4.27
CA LEU A 344 8.48 -4.69 4.16
C LEU A 344 9.91 -4.75 4.71
N LEU A 345 10.29 -5.85 5.35
CA LEU A 345 11.47 -5.93 6.19
C LEU A 345 12.25 -7.21 5.93
N SER A 346 13.57 -7.11 5.93
CA SER A 346 14.45 -8.29 6.01
C SER A 346 14.06 -9.20 7.17
N PRO A 347 14.19 -10.54 7.03
CA PRO A 347 13.75 -11.51 8.05
C PRO A 347 14.39 -11.33 9.43
N THR A 348 15.58 -10.72 9.50
CA THR A 348 16.32 -10.43 10.75
C THR A 348 15.72 -9.28 11.56
N ILE A 349 14.90 -8.42 10.94
CA ILE A 349 14.26 -7.29 11.61
C ILE A 349 12.95 -7.76 12.26
N LYS A 350 12.71 -7.38 13.52
CA LYS A 350 11.45 -7.67 14.23
C LYS A 350 10.55 -6.45 14.30
N VAL A 351 9.28 -6.62 13.96
CA VAL A 351 8.24 -5.60 14.13
C VAL A 351 7.74 -5.66 15.58
N LYS A 352 7.81 -4.53 16.29
CA LYS A 352 7.34 -4.38 17.66
C LYS A 352 6.00 -3.66 17.73
N TYR A 353 5.76 -2.73 16.81
CA TYR A 353 4.55 -1.95 16.68
C TYR A 353 4.28 -1.62 15.21
N PHE A 354 3.01 -1.45 14.86
CA PHE A 354 2.57 -0.99 13.54
C PHE A 354 1.27 -0.20 13.70
N LYS A 355 1.16 0.94 13.03
CA LYS A 355 -0.09 1.70 12.99
C LYS A 355 -0.20 2.57 11.74
N ILE A 356 -1.41 2.63 11.19
CA ILE A 356 -1.84 3.60 10.19
C ILE A 356 -2.59 4.70 10.93
N PHE A 357 -2.21 5.96 10.68
CA PHE A 357 -2.83 7.12 11.32
C PHE A 357 -3.78 7.78 10.33
N LYS A 358 -5.08 7.72 10.61
CA LYS A 358 -6.12 8.36 9.80
C LYS A 358 -6.12 9.86 10.07
N GLU A 359 -5.24 10.57 9.40
CA GLU A 359 -5.08 12.02 9.48
C GLU A 359 -5.40 12.62 8.12
N THR A 360 -6.25 13.63 8.06
CA THR A 360 -6.69 14.27 6.81
C THR A 360 -5.69 15.32 6.29
N ILE A 361 -4.40 14.96 6.31
CA ILE A 361 -3.29 15.82 5.87
C ILE A 361 -2.95 15.59 4.40
N SER A 362 -3.27 14.40 3.90
CA SER A 362 -3.07 13.93 2.53
C SER A 362 -4.20 12.97 2.20
N ASP A 363 -4.36 12.60 0.94
CA ASP A 363 -5.19 11.48 0.48
C ASP A 363 -4.59 10.12 0.88
N HIS A 364 -3.31 10.11 1.28
CA HIS A 364 -2.66 8.97 1.93
C HIS A 364 -2.60 9.14 3.45
N TYR A 365 -2.62 8.01 4.16
CA TYR A 365 -2.46 7.97 5.61
C TYR A 365 -1.03 7.59 6.01
N PRO A 366 -0.40 8.32 6.95
CA PRO A 366 0.93 7.97 7.45
C PRO A 366 0.96 6.58 8.06
N VAL A 367 1.98 5.80 7.71
CA VAL A 367 2.21 4.45 8.23
C VAL A 367 3.45 4.43 9.10
N ILE A 368 3.34 3.92 10.32
CA ILE A 368 4.46 3.83 11.28
C ILE A 368 4.69 2.38 11.69
N ALA A 369 5.97 2.01 11.78
CA ALA A 369 6.41 0.78 12.42
C ALA A 369 7.56 1.03 13.41
N ASP A 370 7.50 0.41 14.59
CA ASP A 370 8.64 0.31 15.51
C ASP A 370 9.35 -1.02 15.30
N LEU A 371 10.64 -0.95 15.03
CA LEU A 371 11.46 -2.05 14.58
C LEU A 371 12.61 -2.32 15.55
N SER A 372 12.93 -3.58 15.77
CA SER A 372 14.13 -4.01 16.47
C SER A 372 15.08 -4.65 15.46
N LEU A 373 16.27 -4.08 15.33
CA LEU A 373 17.38 -4.70 14.61
C LEU A 373 18.01 -5.71 15.57
N GLU A 374 17.75 -6.99 15.39
CA GLU A 374 18.40 -8.02 16.19
C GLU A 374 19.85 -8.24 15.75
N GLN A 375 20.69 -8.49 16.73
CA GLN A 375 22.07 -8.96 16.52
C GLN A 375 22.07 -10.45 16.21
#